data_db720ac72a3c5a3c215785182845446a
#
_entry.id   db720ac72a3c5a3c215785182845446a
#
_cell.length_a   1.000
_cell.length_b   1.000
_cell.length_c   1.000
_cell.angle_alpha   90.00
_cell.angle_beta   90.00
_cell.angle_gamma   90.00
#
_symmetry.space_group_name_H-M   'P 1'
#
loop_
_entity.id
_entity.type
_entity.pdbx_description
1 polymer ?
#
loop_
_entity_poly.entity_id
_entity_poly.type
_entity_poly.pdbx_seq_one_letter_code
_entity_poly.pdbx_strand_id
1 'polypeptide(L)'
;MENSFETLIASYIENKVGISQHFLSDELANHLKENLLSLHHENKLLTAGTGNADKLIHNTAIRNDVIYWLDKKNNNEYENAFFVQIEAFIDYLNISCYAGITGYEFHYSLYETGSFYRKHLDQFQDNSSRQFSMISYLNADWQENDGGELLIHQLNNDQKIAPTQGKTVFFKSNELVHEVLVTNERRMSVTGWLKRD
;
A
#
# COMPACT_ATOMS: atom_id res chain seq x y z
N MET A 1 -14.91 -18.50 7.97
CA MET A 1 -14.24 -17.24 7.58
C MET A 1 -13.10 -17.63 6.67
N GLU A 2 -13.09 -17.13 5.45
CA GLU A 2 -11.97 -17.33 4.54
C GLU A 2 -10.73 -16.68 5.16
N ASN A 3 -9.61 -17.42 5.18
CA ASN A 3 -8.37 -16.86 5.71
C ASN A 3 -7.82 -15.84 4.71
N SER A 4 -7.91 -14.55 5.01
CA SER A 4 -7.49 -13.46 4.12
C SER A 4 -6.01 -13.59 3.68
N PHE A 5 -5.17 -14.25 4.48
CA PHE A 5 -3.77 -14.53 4.15
C PHE A 5 -3.66 -15.59 3.05
N GLU A 6 -4.44 -16.67 3.15
CA GLU A 6 -4.50 -17.70 2.10
C GLU A 6 -4.99 -17.12 0.79
N THR A 7 -6.04 -16.29 0.83
CA THR A 7 -6.57 -15.59 -0.36
C THR A 7 -5.51 -14.73 -1.03
N LEU A 8 -4.77 -13.91 -0.27
CA LEU A 8 -3.68 -13.09 -0.80
C LEU A 8 -2.60 -13.96 -1.47
N ILE A 9 -2.17 -15.03 -0.80
CA ILE A 9 -1.10 -15.89 -1.30
C ILE A 9 -1.56 -16.70 -2.50
N ALA A 10 -2.75 -17.30 -2.46
CA ALA A 10 -3.29 -18.08 -3.57
C ALA A 10 -3.40 -17.23 -4.84
N SER A 11 -4.01 -16.04 -4.74
CA SER A 11 -4.13 -15.14 -5.90
C SER A 11 -2.77 -14.62 -6.38
N TYR A 12 -1.80 -14.40 -5.47
CA TYR A 12 -0.43 -14.05 -5.84
C TYR A 12 0.27 -15.17 -6.62
N ILE A 13 0.14 -16.42 -6.17
CA ILE A 13 0.75 -17.57 -6.85
C ILE A 13 0.19 -17.72 -8.26
N GLU A 14 -1.12 -17.53 -8.42
CA GLU A 14 -1.81 -17.67 -9.69
C GLU A 14 -1.51 -16.52 -10.67
N ASN A 15 -1.55 -15.29 -10.17
CA ASN A 15 -1.61 -14.08 -11.02
C ASN A 15 -0.42 -13.12 -10.83
N LYS A 16 0.55 -13.42 -9.94
CA LYS A 16 1.62 -12.52 -9.49
C LYS A 16 1.13 -11.29 -8.73
N VAL A 17 -0.17 -11.14 -8.57
CA VAL A 17 -0.84 -10.08 -7.83
C VAL A 17 -1.80 -10.72 -6.84
N GLY A 18 -1.46 -10.66 -5.56
CA GLY A 18 -2.32 -11.09 -4.48
C GLY A 18 -3.41 -10.05 -4.22
N ILE A 19 -4.66 -10.47 -4.13
CA ILE A 19 -5.79 -9.59 -3.80
C ILE A 19 -6.65 -10.28 -2.74
N SER A 20 -6.89 -9.59 -1.63
CA SER A 20 -7.90 -9.94 -0.64
C SER A 20 -8.89 -8.78 -0.48
N GLN A 21 -10.19 -9.08 -0.49
CA GLN A 21 -11.23 -8.05 -0.32
C GLN A 21 -11.42 -7.64 1.14
N HIS A 22 -11.00 -8.49 2.09
CA HIS A 22 -11.26 -8.35 3.52
C HIS A 22 -9.99 -8.61 4.34
N PHE A 23 -8.84 -8.07 3.89
CA PHE A 23 -7.61 -8.14 4.67
C PHE A 23 -7.74 -7.27 5.93
N LEU A 24 -8.22 -6.04 5.79
CA LEU A 24 -8.62 -5.21 6.92
C LEU A 24 -10.12 -5.42 7.19
N SER A 25 -10.50 -5.46 8.48
CA SER A 25 -11.90 -5.31 8.86
C SER A 25 -12.39 -3.90 8.54
N ASP A 26 -13.69 -3.73 8.28
CA ASP A 26 -14.27 -2.41 8.04
C ASP A 26 -14.05 -1.46 9.22
N GLU A 27 -14.12 -1.98 10.45
CA GLU A 27 -13.85 -1.20 11.66
C GLU A 27 -12.41 -0.66 11.68
N LEU A 28 -11.41 -1.52 11.47
CA LEU A 28 -10.01 -1.10 11.45
C LEU A 28 -9.74 -0.13 10.30
N ALA A 29 -10.27 -0.40 9.11
CA ALA A 29 -10.12 0.47 7.96
C ALA A 29 -10.71 1.87 8.19
N ASN A 30 -11.88 1.95 8.83
CA ASN A 30 -12.50 3.22 9.20
C ASN A 30 -11.65 4.02 10.20
N HIS A 31 -11.16 3.39 11.25
CA HIS A 31 -10.31 4.07 12.23
C HIS A 31 -8.98 4.55 11.63
N LEU A 32 -8.35 3.74 10.78
CA LEU A 32 -7.13 4.15 10.05
C LEU A 32 -7.41 5.34 9.12
N LYS A 33 -8.58 5.34 8.45
CA LYS A 33 -9.04 6.48 7.64
C LYS A 33 -9.22 7.74 8.47
N GLU A 34 -9.92 7.65 9.59
CA GLU A 34 -10.16 8.78 10.50
C GLU A 34 -8.83 9.35 11.02
N ASN A 35 -7.90 8.48 11.43
CA ASN A 35 -6.57 8.91 11.86
C ASN A 35 -5.80 9.62 10.75
N LEU A 36 -5.80 9.08 9.53
CA LEU A 36 -5.18 9.73 8.37
C LEU A 36 -5.76 11.13 8.12
N LEU A 37 -7.09 11.27 8.17
CA LEU A 37 -7.76 12.56 7.96
C LEU A 37 -7.45 13.55 9.09
N SER A 38 -7.36 13.10 10.34
CA SER A 38 -6.92 13.93 11.47
C SER A 38 -5.50 14.44 11.28
N LEU A 39 -4.55 13.55 10.92
CA LEU A 39 -3.17 13.91 10.63
C LEU A 39 -3.06 14.90 9.45
N HIS A 40 -3.90 14.74 8.43
CA HIS A 40 -3.97 15.67 7.31
C HIS A 40 -4.48 17.05 7.75
N HIS A 41 -5.54 17.11 8.54
CA HIS A 41 -6.09 18.35 9.09
C HIS A 41 -5.07 19.09 9.97
N GLU A 42 -4.24 18.34 10.69
CA GLU A 42 -3.16 18.86 11.53
C GLU A 42 -1.89 19.24 10.73
N ASN A 43 -1.90 19.14 9.39
CA ASN A 43 -0.78 19.41 8.49
C ASN A 43 0.47 18.57 8.79
N LYS A 44 0.29 17.31 9.24
CA LYS A 44 1.39 16.38 9.56
C LYS A 44 1.84 15.53 8.38
N LEU A 45 1.08 15.50 7.28
CA LEU A 45 1.46 14.80 6.08
C LEU A 45 2.50 15.61 5.30
N LEU A 46 3.48 14.92 4.76
CA LEU A 46 4.55 15.50 3.95
C LEU A 46 4.37 15.13 2.48
N THR A 47 4.78 16.00 1.57
CA THR A 47 4.82 15.69 0.14
C THR A 47 5.67 14.44 -0.08
N ALA A 48 5.12 13.46 -0.77
CA ALA A 48 5.83 12.24 -1.09
C ALA A 48 7.00 12.51 -2.05
N GLY A 49 8.11 11.85 -1.82
CA GLY A 49 9.29 11.89 -2.68
C GLY A 49 9.54 10.57 -3.39
N THR A 50 10.44 10.60 -4.38
CA THR A 50 11.01 9.42 -5.03
C THR A 50 12.49 9.33 -4.71
N GLY A 51 13.02 8.11 -4.54
CA GLY A 51 14.43 7.87 -4.20
C GLY A 51 14.67 7.46 -2.75
N ASN A 52 15.90 7.06 -2.46
CA ASN A 52 16.37 6.65 -1.14
C ASN A 52 16.60 7.87 -0.23
N ALA A 53 16.60 7.68 1.08
CA ALA A 53 16.68 8.74 2.11
C ALA A 53 17.69 9.86 1.82
N ASP A 54 18.87 9.52 1.29
CA ASP A 54 19.93 10.49 0.96
C ASP A 54 19.78 11.15 -0.43
N LYS A 55 18.82 10.67 -1.25
CA LYS A 55 18.57 11.12 -2.63
C LYS A 55 17.08 11.35 -2.88
N LEU A 56 16.35 11.80 -1.86
CA LEU A 56 14.93 12.07 -1.98
C LEU A 56 14.69 13.23 -2.95
N ILE A 57 13.99 12.98 -4.04
CA ILE A 57 13.64 13.98 -5.05
C ILE A 57 12.12 14.20 -4.98
N HIS A 58 11.72 15.45 -4.74
CA HIS A 58 10.32 15.86 -4.86
C HIS A 58 10.05 16.33 -6.28
N ASN A 59 9.37 15.50 -7.08
CA ASN A 59 8.99 15.84 -8.44
C ASN A 59 7.48 15.61 -8.63
N THR A 60 6.73 16.70 -8.58
CA THR A 60 5.27 16.68 -8.71
C THR A 60 4.78 16.23 -10.09
N ALA A 61 5.65 16.19 -11.11
CA ALA A 61 5.32 15.59 -12.41
C ALA A 61 5.37 14.05 -12.40
N ILE A 62 5.98 13.44 -11.36
CA ILE A 62 6.06 11.99 -11.16
C ILE A 62 4.99 11.53 -10.18
N ARG A 63 4.90 12.18 -9.01
CA ARG A 63 3.89 11.93 -7.97
C ARG A 63 3.59 13.19 -7.20
N ASN A 64 2.37 13.32 -6.73
CA ASN A 64 1.90 14.51 -6.00
C ASN A 64 0.97 14.19 -4.83
N ASP A 65 1.05 12.96 -4.31
CA ASP A 65 0.40 12.58 -3.06
C ASP A 65 1.17 13.09 -1.83
N VAL A 66 0.50 13.04 -0.69
CA VAL A 66 1.09 13.33 0.61
C VAL A 66 1.06 12.08 1.48
N ILE A 67 2.08 11.92 2.33
CA ILE A 67 2.28 10.72 3.14
C ILE A 67 2.56 11.04 4.60
N TYR A 68 2.31 10.05 5.46
CA TYR A 68 2.75 10.05 6.86
C TYR A 68 3.23 8.65 7.23
N TRP A 69 4.51 8.54 7.66
CA TRP A 69 5.08 7.27 8.06
C TRP A 69 4.51 6.77 9.39
N LEU A 70 4.06 5.52 9.40
CA LEU A 70 3.58 4.86 10.61
C LEU A 70 4.77 4.42 11.47
N ASP A 71 4.67 4.64 12.77
CA ASP A 71 5.68 4.18 13.75
C ASP A 71 4.98 3.73 15.04
N LYS A 72 5.31 2.55 15.56
CA LYS A 72 4.79 2.06 16.85
C LYS A 72 5.01 3.05 18.00
N LYS A 73 6.05 3.90 17.90
CA LYS A 73 6.32 4.96 18.89
C LYS A 73 5.23 6.02 18.96
N ASN A 74 4.40 6.15 17.92
CA ASN A 74 3.27 7.09 17.92
C ASN A 74 2.17 6.68 18.91
N ASN A 75 2.20 5.43 19.43
CA ASN A 75 1.21 4.86 20.35
C ASN A 75 -0.25 4.97 19.89
N ASN A 76 -0.49 5.05 18.58
CA ASN A 76 -1.83 4.99 18.03
C ASN A 76 -2.34 3.55 18.08
N GLU A 77 -3.47 3.31 18.74
CA GLU A 77 -4.01 1.96 18.96
C GLU A 77 -4.38 1.25 17.64
N TYR A 78 -4.88 1.97 16.64
CA TYR A 78 -5.31 1.41 15.37
C TYR A 78 -4.13 1.15 14.43
N GLU A 79 -3.10 2.02 14.44
CA GLU A 79 -1.83 1.74 13.77
C GLU A 79 -1.16 0.50 14.37
N ASN A 80 -1.20 0.36 15.70
CA ASN A 80 -0.68 -0.83 16.37
C ASN A 80 -1.48 -2.09 16.04
N ALA A 81 -2.82 -2.01 15.95
CA ALA A 81 -3.66 -3.12 15.49
C ALA A 81 -3.34 -3.53 14.04
N PHE A 82 -3.10 -2.56 13.16
CA PHE A 82 -2.62 -2.82 11.80
C PHE A 82 -1.26 -3.53 11.82
N PHE A 83 -0.30 -3.08 12.62
CA PHE A 83 1.00 -3.73 12.74
C PHE A 83 0.91 -5.17 13.26
N VAL A 84 0.04 -5.44 14.23
CA VAL A 84 -0.21 -6.82 14.71
C VAL A 84 -0.67 -7.72 13.55
N GLN A 85 -1.55 -7.22 12.68
CA GLN A 85 -2.03 -7.98 11.53
C GLN A 85 -0.93 -8.20 10.49
N ILE A 86 -0.09 -7.19 10.22
CA ILE A 86 1.08 -7.29 9.33
C ILE A 86 2.08 -8.30 9.87
N GLU A 87 2.38 -8.27 11.16
CA GLU A 87 3.32 -9.22 11.81
C GLU A 87 2.80 -10.65 11.71
N ALA A 88 1.51 -10.87 11.97
CA ALA A 88 0.89 -12.18 11.79
C ALA A 88 0.95 -12.67 10.32
N PHE A 89 0.79 -11.76 9.35
CA PHE A 89 0.94 -12.09 7.94
C PHE A 89 2.40 -12.42 7.57
N ILE A 90 3.37 -11.68 8.11
CA ILE A 90 4.81 -11.98 7.94
C ILE A 90 5.15 -13.36 8.49
N ASP A 91 4.68 -13.67 9.69
CA ASP A 91 4.90 -15.00 10.30
C ASP A 91 4.30 -16.10 9.41
N TYR A 92 3.10 -15.89 8.90
CA TYR A 92 2.47 -16.82 7.96
C TYR A 92 3.29 -16.99 6.68
N LEU A 93 3.77 -15.91 6.07
CA LEU A 93 4.64 -15.94 4.88
C LEU A 93 5.96 -16.68 5.14
N ASN A 94 6.58 -16.44 6.29
CA ASN A 94 7.84 -17.07 6.64
C ASN A 94 7.68 -18.56 6.91
N ILE A 95 6.62 -18.97 7.57
CA ILE A 95 6.35 -20.38 7.89
C ILE A 95 5.88 -21.16 6.67
N SER A 96 4.93 -20.59 5.90
CA SER A 96 4.24 -21.32 4.83
C SER A 96 4.95 -21.20 3.46
N CYS A 97 5.66 -20.08 3.23
CA CYS A 97 6.26 -19.76 1.93
C CYS A 97 7.77 -19.59 1.99
N TYR A 98 8.40 -19.69 3.18
CA TYR A 98 9.84 -19.49 3.39
C TYR A 98 10.35 -18.16 2.85
N ALA A 99 9.54 -17.09 2.98
CA ALA A 99 9.80 -15.80 2.37
C ALA A 99 11.01 -15.06 2.95
N GLY A 100 11.40 -15.36 4.21
CA GLY A 100 12.56 -14.78 4.89
C GLY A 100 12.41 -13.29 5.16
N ILE A 101 11.20 -12.82 5.43
CA ILE A 101 10.93 -11.42 5.76
C ILE A 101 11.41 -11.13 7.19
N THR A 102 12.19 -10.07 7.36
CA THR A 102 12.80 -9.66 8.63
C THR A 102 12.25 -8.33 9.16
N GLY A 103 11.54 -7.56 8.32
CA GLY A 103 11.02 -6.27 8.71
C GLY A 103 9.99 -5.72 7.74
N TYR A 104 9.51 -4.54 8.04
CA TYR A 104 8.54 -3.83 7.21
C TYR A 104 8.63 -2.31 7.42
N GLU A 105 8.05 -1.57 6.50
CA GLU A 105 7.81 -0.13 6.62
C GLU A 105 6.48 0.23 5.95
N PHE A 106 5.66 1.04 6.60
CA PHE A 106 4.36 1.46 6.11
C PHE A 106 4.13 2.95 6.31
N HIS A 107 3.34 3.55 5.42
CA HIS A 107 2.90 4.93 5.53
C HIS A 107 1.44 5.06 5.09
N TYR A 108 0.74 6.05 5.60
CA TYR A 108 -0.48 6.55 4.98
C TYR A 108 -0.15 7.24 3.67
N SER A 109 -1.00 7.07 2.66
CA SER A 109 -0.98 7.85 1.42
C SER A 109 -2.33 8.51 1.22
N LEU A 110 -2.31 9.80 0.97
CA LEU A 110 -3.47 10.60 0.61
C LEU A 110 -3.23 11.25 -0.75
N TYR A 111 -4.12 10.96 -1.69
CA TYR A 111 -4.19 11.55 -3.01
C TYR A 111 -5.40 12.47 -3.05
N GLU A 112 -5.19 13.78 -3.19
CA GLU A 112 -6.27 14.73 -3.44
C GLU A 112 -6.69 14.68 -4.90
N THR A 113 -7.85 15.25 -5.24
CA THR A 113 -8.35 15.33 -6.62
C THR A 113 -7.27 15.83 -7.58
N GLY A 114 -7.08 15.13 -8.69
CA GLY A 114 -6.06 15.41 -9.69
C GLY A 114 -4.70 14.79 -9.38
N SER A 115 -4.54 14.12 -8.23
CA SER A 115 -3.28 13.46 -7.86
C SER A 115 -3.10 12.13 -8.59
N PHE A 116 -1.84 11.73 -8.73
CA PHE A 116 -1.41 10.50 -9.41
C PHE A 116 -0.03 10.06 -8.95
N TYR A 117 0.37 8.85 -9.34
CA TYR A 117 1.76 8.40 -9.27
C TYR A 117 2.10 7.64 -10.56
N ARG A 118 3.06 8.15 -11.33
CA ARG A 118 3.46 7.60 -12.63
C ARG A 118 4.08 6.22 -12.50
N LYS A 119 4.23 5.54 -13.63
CA LYS A 119 4.86 4.20 -13.76
C LYS A 119 6.18 4.12 -13.03
N HIS A 120 6.30 3.13 -12.13
CA HIS A 120 7.50 2.88 -11.33
C HIS A 120 7.59 1.43 -10.88
N LEU A 121 8.74 1.08 -10.34
CA LEU A 121 8.99 -0.10 -9.50
C LEU A 121 9.24 0.39 -8.08
N ASP A 122 8.80 -0.37 -7.09
CA ASP A 122 8.95 0.00 -5.68
C ASP A 122 10.34 -0.29 -5.11
N GLN A 123 11.04 -1.26 -5.71
CA GLN A 123 12.40 -1.56 -5.31
C GLN A 123 13.39 -0.61 -5.99
N PHE A 124 14.28 -0.04 -5.20
CA PHE A 124 15.35 0.81 -5.71
C PHE A 124 16.45 0.00 -6.40
N GLN A 125 17.16 0.60 -7.36
CA GLN A 125 18.26 -0.06 -8.07
C GLN A 125 19.45 -0.39 -7.16
N ASP A 126 19.68 0.45 -6.13
CA ASP A 126 20.79 0.36 -5.19
C ASP A 126 20.40 -0.26 -3.83
N ASN A 127 19.13 -0.64 -3.64
CA ASN A 127 18.64 -1.24 -2.40
C ASN A 127 17.55 -2.29 -2.67
N SER A 128 17.90 -3.55 -2.48
CA SER A 128 17.02 -4.70 -2.69
C SER A 128 16.25 -5.16 -1.45
N SER A 129 16.24 -4.39 -0.36
CA SER A 129 15.59 -4.81 0.89
C SER A 129 14.08 -4.98 0.76
N ARG A 130 13.38 -4.15 -0.05
CA ARG A 130 11.94 -4.25 -0.30
C ARG A 130 11.64 -5.49 -1.14
N GLN A 131 11.06 -6.52 -0.52
CA GLN A 131 10.72 -7.77 -1.19
C GLN A 131 9.32 -7.76 -1.77
N PHE A 132 8.34 -7.32 -0.98
CA PHE A 132 6.95 -7.26 -1.40
C PHE A 132 6.35 -5.89 -1.10
N SER A 133 5.57 -5.40 -2.04
CA SER A 133 4.73 -4.21 -1.88
C SER A 133 3.35 -4.62 -1.40
N MET A 134 2.78 -3.84 -0.52
CA MET A 134 1.46 -4.08 0.05
C MET A 134 0.68 -2.78 0.17
N ILE A 135 -0.55 -2.77 -0.34
CA ILE A 135 -1.42 -1.58 -0.39
C ILE A 135 -2.78 -1.97 0.15
N SER A 136 -3.17 -1.40 1.29
CA SER A 136 -4.49 -1.59 1.90
C SER A 136 -5.33 -0.32 1.75
N TYR A 137 -6.50 -0.41 1.13
CA TYR A 137 -7.34 0.74 0.78
C TYR A 137 -8.34 1.09 1.86
N LEU A 138 -8.65 2.40 1.97
CA LEU A 138 -9.49 2.99 3.02
C LEU A 138 -10.71 3.75 2.47
N ASN A 139 -11.13 3.53 1.21
CA ASN A 139 -12.19 4.29 0.53
C ASN A 139 -13.50 3.49 0.53
N ALA A 140 -14.41 3.80 1.48
CA ALA A 140 -15.66 3.05 1.68
C ALA A 140 -16.64 3.19 0.51
N ASP A 141 -16.75 4.40 -0.07
CA ASP A 141 -17.79 4.76 -1.03
C ASP A 141 -17.24 4.91 -2.46
N TRP A 142 -16.06 4.33 -2.74
CA TRP A 142 -15.41 4.46 -4.05
C TRP A 142 -16.30 3.96 -5.19
N GLN A 143 -16.37 4.77 -6.25
CA GLN A 143 -17.08 4.50 -7.50
C GLN A 143 -16.11 4.50 -8.69
N GLU A 144 -16.48 3.87 -9.79
CA GLU A 144 -15.62 3.77 -10.97
C GLU A 144 -15.19 5.16 -11.54
N ASN A 145 -16.06 6.16 -11.43
CA ASN A 145 -15.77 7.52 -11.90
C ASN A 145 -14.83 8.32 -10.97
N ASP A 146 -14.54 7.81 -9.77
CA ASP A 146 -13.64 8.47 -8.82
C ASP A 146 -12.17 8.36 -9.25
N GLY A 147 -11.85 7.44 -10.14
CA GLY A 147 -10.49 7.21 -10.61
C GLY A 147 -9.54 6.73 -9.49
N GLY A 148 -8.25 6.95 -9.67
CA GLY A 148 -7.24 6.58 -8.66
C GLY A 148 -7.00 5.08 -8.51
N GLU A 149 -7.40 4.27 -9.51
CA GLU A 149 -7.12 2.85 -9.52
C GLU A 149 -5.62 2.59 -9.59
N LEU A 150 -5.20 1.48 -9.03
CA LEU A 150 -3.87 0.93 -9.26
C LEU A 150 -3.87 0.21 -10.60
N LEU A 151 -3.02 0.65 -11.52
CA LEU A 151 -2.79 -0.02 -12.80
C LEU A 151 -1.48 -0.78 -12.73
N ILE A 152 -1.54 -2.11 -12.81
CA ILE A 152 -0.37 -2.99 -12.86
C ILE A 152 -0.14 -3.40 -14.30
N HIS A 153 1.07 -3.12 -14.81
CA HIS A 153 1.47 -3.44 -16.17
C HIS A 153 2.02 -4.87 -16.24
N GLN A 154 1.33 -5.73 -16.96
CA GLN A 154 1.73 -7.11 -17.20
C GLN A 154 1.91 -7.38 -18.69
N LEU A 155 2.72 -8.38 -19.05
CA LEU A 155 3.09 -8.67 -20.44
C LEU A 155 1.90 -8.88 -21.38
N ASN A 156 0.82 -9.48 -20.90
CA ASN A 156 -0.32 -9.88 -21.73
C ASN A 156 -1.54 -8.99 -21.57
N ASN A 157 -1.71 -8.36 -20.43
CA ASN A 157 -2.86 -7.49 -20.14
C ASN A 157 -2.62 -6.67 -18.88
N ASP A 158 -2.84 -5.38 -18.96
CA ASP A 158 -2.79 -4.49 -17.79
C ASP A 158 -3.94 -4.81 -16.84
N GLN A 159 -3.66 -4.84 -15.54
CA GLN A 159 -4.65 -5.09 -14.50
C GLN A 159 -4.99 -3.81 -13.75
N LYS A 160 -6.26 -3.41 -13.84
CA LYS A 160 -6.81 -2.26 -13.14
C LYS A 160 -7.48 -2.71 -11.83
N ILE A 161 -7.10 -2.12 -10.71
CA ILE A 161 -7.58 -2.50 -9.38
C ILE A 161 -8.22 -1.29 -8.70
N ALA A 162 -9.52 -1.40 -8.44
CA ALA A 162 -10.30 -0.41 -7.72
C ALA A 162 -9.85 -0.30 -6.25
N PRO A 163 -9.61 0.93 -5.73
CA PRO A 163 -9.10 1.16 -4.39
C PRO A 163 -10.19 1.12 -3.30
N THR A 164 -11.01 0.08 -3.27
CA THR A 164 -12.14 -0.07 -2.32
C THR A 164 -11.68 -0.45 -0.93
N GLN A 165 -12.37 0.04 0.10
CA GLN A 165 -12.07 -0.21 1.52
C GLN A 165 -11.93 -1.70 1.85
N GLY A 166 -11.00 -2.02 2.74
CA GLY A 166 -10.72 -3.39 3.20
C GLY A 166 -9.92 -4.23 2.21
N LYS A 167 -9.93 -3.87 0.92
CA LYS A 167 -9.14 -4.56 -0.09
C LYS A 167 -7.64 -4.30 0.12
N THR A 168 -6.86 -5.36 0.01
CA THR A 168 -5.39 -5.29 0.02
C THR A 168 -4.83 -5.94 -1.22
N VAL A 169 -3.81 -5.28 -1.80
CA VAL A 169 -3.03 -5.76 -2.94
C VAL A 169 -1.62 -6.09 -2.47
N PHE A 170 -1.07 -7.19 -2.98
CA PHE A 170 0.23 -7.73 -2.58
C PHE A 170 0.99 -8.24 -3.80
N PHE A 171 2.23 -7.79 -4.02
CA PHE A 171 3.06 -8.20 -5.16
C PHE A 171 4.54 -7.98 -4.88
N LYS A 172 5.42 -8.60 -5.67
CA LYS A 172 6.86 -8.37 -5.57
C LYS A 172 7.27 -6.98 -6.00
N SER A 173 8.05 -6.30 -5.16
CA SER A 173 8.46 -4.90 -5.35
C SER A 173 9.36 -4.66 -6.55
N ASN A 174 10.06 -5.70 -7.03
CA ASN A 174 11.03 -5.63 -8.14
C ASN A 174 10.51 -6.21 -9.45
N GLU A 175 9.29 -6.77 -9.49
CA GLU A 175 8.80 -7.47 -10.69
C GLU A 175 7.73 -6.69 -11.46
N LEU A 176 6.85 -5.97 -10.75
CA LEU A 176 5.67 -5.38 -11.37
C LEU A 176 5.75 -3.86 -11.45
N VAL A 177 5.86 -3.37 -12.69
CA VAL A 177 5.70 -1.94 -12.97
C VAL A 177 4.23 -1.58 -12.76
N HIS A 178 4.00 -0.52 -12.01
CA HIS A 178 2.63 -0.07 -11.71
C HIS A 178 2.55 1.44 -11.59
N GLU A 179 1.32 1.95 -11.59
CA GLU A 179 1.03 3.38 -11.42
C GLU A 179 -0.29 3.57 -10.69
N VAL A 180 -0.47 4.73 -10.05
CA VAL A 180 -1.77 5.20 -9.58
C VAL A 180 -2.31 6.16 -10.62
N LEU A 181 -3.46 5.82 -11.20
CA LEU A 181 -4.14 6.67 -12.17
C LEU A 181 -4.61 7.97 -11.51
N VAL A 182 -4.88 8.99 -12.33
CA VAL A 182 -5.41 10.26 -11.82
C VAL A 182 -6.69 9.99 -11.03
N THR A 183 -6.76 10.52 -9.82
CA THR A 183 -7.96 10.43 -9.00
C THR A 183 -8.84 11.67 -9.17
N ASN A 184 -10.14 11.47 -9.28
CA ASN A 184 -11.14 12.54 -9.35
C ASN A 184 -11.71 12.87 -7.97
N GLU A 185 -11.62 11.91 -7.06
CA GLU A 185 -11.99 12.05 -5.66
C GLU A 185 -10.81 11.69 -4.75
N ARG A 186 -10.89 12.05 -3.48
CA ARG A 186 -9.84 11.73 -2.50
C ARG A 186 -9.62 10.23 -2.38
N ARG A 187 -8.37 9.77 -2.57
CA ARG A 187 -7.97 8.37 -2.46
C ARG A 187 -7.02 8.16 -1.29
N MET A 188 -7.33 7.20 -0.44
CA MET A 188 -6.61 6.91 0.79
C MET A 188 -6.18 5.45 0.86
N SER A 189 -4.98 5.21 1.38
CA SER A 189 -4.45 3.87 1.62
C SER A 189 -3.40 3.85 2.73
N VAL A 190 -3.17 2.67 3.29
CA VAL A 190 -1.92 2.34 3.97
C VAL A 190 -1.08 1.55 2.99
N THR A 191 0.10 2.08 2.65
CA THR A 191 1.01 1.53 1.64
C THR A 191 2.36 1.24 2.29
N GLY A 192 2.99 0.14 1.93
CA GLY A 192 4.30 -0.18 2.48
C GLY A 192 4.94 -1.41 1.88
N TRP A 193 6.02 -1.84 2.50
CA TRP A 193 6.86 -2.90 1.99
C TRP A 193 7.27 -3.88 3.09
N LEU A 194 7.20 -5.16 2.75
CA LEU A 194 7.82 -6.21 3.53
C LEU A 194 9.27 -6.34 3.10
N LYS A 195 10.17 -6.37 4.08
CA LYS A 195 11.62 -6.23 3.85
C LYS A 195 12.39 -7.47 4.27
N ARG A 196 13.55 -7.66 3.63
CA ARG A 196 14.57 -8.64 4.04
C ARG A 196 15.92 -7.94 3.96
N ASP A 197 16.53 -7.80 5.13
CA ASP A 197 17.89 -7.29 5.32
C ASP A 197 18.89 -8.44 5.35
#